data_c58697764884d8aff6fbbfd75d0a1cc5
#
_entry.id   c58697764884d8aff6fbbfd75d0a1cc5
#
_cell.length_a   1.000
_cell.length_b   1.000
_cell.length_c   1.000
_cell.angle_alpha   90.00
_cell.angle_beta   90.00
_cell.angle_gamma   90.00
#
_symmetry.space_group_name_H-M   'P 1'
#
loop_
_entity.id
_entity.type
_entity.pdbx_description
1 polymer ?
#
loop_
_entity_poly.entity_id
_entity_poly.type
_entity_poly.pdbx_seq_one_letter_code
_entity_poly.pdbx_strand_id
1 'polypeptide(L)'
;MHPRDRATRWVKSGLAAAPVALRSTRPETPQLDLQPPPDAAALADAAELWLALHLPALCLEAVRPLQQPAQVAAAEPPWAVLDAGSGRQRLIAVDATARRHSVEAGMSLSSALAICPSLQARVRDPRCERLRLVALAEASLGVTPRVSLEPPDAVLLEVRGSLKLFGGVDALCE
;
A
#
# COMPACT_ATOMS: atom_id res chain seq x y z
N MET A 1 43.39 -42.14 -39.62
CA MET A 1 42.25 -43.07 -39.81
C MET A 1 40.99 -42.39 -39.28
N HIS A 2 40.18 -41.80 -40.17
CA HIS A 2 38.93 -41.08 -39.88
C HIS A 2 37.77 -42.05 -39.83
N PRO A 3 36.76 -41.81 -39.06
CA PRO A 3 35.39 -42.08 -39.46
C PRO A 3 34.52 -40.85 -39.30
N ARG A 4 34.15 -40.25 -40.38
CA ARG A 4 32.90 -40.34 -41.17
C ARG A 4 31.63 -39.90 -40.42
N ASP A 5 31.26 -38.69 -40.84
CA ASP A 5 29.92 -38.12 -41.03
C ASP A 5 28.74 -39.11 -40.90
N ARG A 6 27.80 -38.71 -40.05
CA ARG A 6 26.38 -39.00 -40.20
C ARG A 6 25.58 -37.72 -40.22
N ALA A 7 25.36 -37.24 -41.45
CA ALA A 7 24.39 -36.19 -41.72
C ALA A 7 22.97 -36.68 -41.38
N THR A 8 22.35 -36.14 -40.41
CA THR A 8 20.91 -36.35 -40.13
C THR A 8 20.12 -35.31 -40.91
N ARG A 9 19.43 -35.80 -41.93
CA ARG A 9 18.53 -35.11 -42.85
C ARG A 9 17.29 -34.60 -42.08
N TRP A 10 17.18 -33.31 -41.84
CA TRP A 10 15.95 -32.69 -41.34
C TRP A 10 15.00 -32.44 -42.52
N VAL A 11 13.87 -33.12 -42.51
CA VAL A 11 12.76 -32.89 -43.44
C VAL A 11 12.13 -31.53 -43.11
N LYS A 12 12.15 -30.60 -44.03
CA LYS A 12 11.41 -29.35 -43.99
C LYS A 12 9.94 -29.62 -44.23
N SER A 13 9.15 -29.77 -43.18
CA SER A 13 7.68 -29.67 -43.26
C SER A 13 7.33 -28.16 -43.21
N GLY A 14 6.99 -27.61 -44.38
CA GLY A 14 6.45 -26.27 -44.46
C GLY A 14 5.03 -26.22 -43.87
N LEU A 15 4.90 -25.71 -42.67
CA LEU A 15 3.63 -25.14 -42.22
C LEU A 15 3.80 -23.63 -42.22
N ALA A 16 3.09 -22.99 -43.16
CA ALA A 16 2.91 -21.55 -43.17
C ALA A 16 2.11 -21.15 -41.92
N ALA A 17 2.79 -20.58 -40.94
CA ALA A 17 2.13 -19.96 -39.81
C ALA A 17 1.52 -18.64 -40.31
N ALA A 18 0.18 -18.57 -40.29
CA ALA A 18 -0.54 -17.33 -40.48
C ALA A 18 -0.20 -16.36 -39.35
N PRO A 19 -0.04 -15.05 -39.64
CA PRO A 19 0.23 -14.09 -38.60
C PRO A 19 -0.98 -13.99 -37.65
N VAL A 20 -0.81 -14.45 -36.42
CA VAL A 20 -1.76 -14.18 -35.34
C VAL A 20 -1.65 -12.69 -35.03
N ALA A 21 -2.66 -11.94 -35.47
CA ALA A 21 -2.82 -10.57 -35.08
C ALA A 21 -3.08 -10.54 -33.56
N LEU A 22 -2.06 -10.18 -32.77
CA LEU A 22 -2.19 -9.83 -31.37
C LEU A 22 -3.08 -8.59 -31.30
N ARG A 23 -4.38 -8.80 -31.06
CA ARG A 23 -5.25 -7.73 -30.59
C ARG A 23 -4.68 -7.26 -29.26
N SER A 24 -4.07 -6.10 -29.29
CA SER A 24 -3.72 -5.33 -28.09
C SER A 24 -5.02 -4.90 -27.41
N THR A 25 -5.56 -5.75 -26.58
CA THR A 25 -6.56 -5.34 -25.61
C THR A 25 -5.81 -4.61 -24.50
N ARG A 26 -5.65 -3.29 -24.68
CA ARG A 26 -5.28 -2.41 -23.59
C ARG A 26 -6.32 -2.68 -22.49
N PRO A 27 -5.90 -3.06 -21.26
CA PRO A 27 -6.87 -3.16 -20.17
C PRO A 27 -7.46 -1.76 -19.99
N GLU A 28 -8.78 -1.65 -20.21
CA GLU A 28 -9.51 -0.46 -19.81
C GLU A 28 -9.30 -0.32 -18.31
N THR A 29 -8.62 0.77 -17.94
CA THR A 29 -8.52 1.18 -16.54
C THR A 29 -9.95 1.34 -16.06
N PRO A 30 -10.42 0.61 -15.03
CA PRO A 30 -11.74 0.84 -14.49
C PRO A 30 -11.83 2.32 -14.11
N GLN A 31 -12.66 3.08 -14.81
CA GLN A 31 -13.02 4.40 -14.33
C GLN A 31 -13.76 4.17 -13.02
N LEU A 32 -13.10 4.51 -11.93
CA LEU A 32 -13.73 4.59 -10.63
C LEU A 32 -14.73 5.74 -10.74
N ASP A 33 -16.01 5.43 -10.87
CA ASP A 33 -17.08 6.40 -10.75
C ASP A 33 -17.06 6.91 -9.30
N LEU A 34 -16.30 7.99 -9.11
CA LEU A 34 -16.32 8.75 -7.86
C LEU A 34 -17.69 9.46 -7.82
N GLN A 35 -18.69 8.74 -7.33
CA GLN A 35 -19.96 9.39 -6.97
C GLN A 35 -19.68 10.47 -5.93
N PRO A 36 -20.29 11.65 -6.05
CA PRO A 36 -20.16 12.68 -5.02
C PRO A 36 -20.60 12.07 -3.68
N PRO A 37 -19.99 12.52 -2.56
CA PRO A 37 -20.36 12.02 -1.24
C PRO A 37 -21.88 12.14 -1.06
N PRO A 38 -22.55 11.12 -0.50
CA PRO A 38 -23.99 11.16 -0.28
C PRO A 38 -24.35 12.35 0.60
N ASP A 39 -25.46 13.01 0.29
CA ASP A 39 -26.00 14.08 1.11
C ASP A 39 -26.22 13.60 2.54
N ALA A 40 -26.03 14.49 3.53
CA ALA A 40 -26.23 14.19 4.95
C ALA A 40 -27.63 13.59 5.23
N ALA A 41 -28.65 13.96 4.45
CA ALA A 41 -29.98 13.38 4.52
C ALA A 41 -30.02 11.91 4.06
N ALA A 42 -29.28 11.54 3.03
CA ALA A 42 -29.17 10.16 2.56
C ALA A 42 -28.42 9.28 3.56
N LEU A 43 -27.40 9.82 4.23
CA LEU A 43 -26.69 9.16 5.31
C LEU A 43 -27.62 8.93 6.52
N ALA A 44 -28.56 9.85 6.78
CA ALA A 44 -29.51 9.74 7.88
C ALA A 44 -30.48 8.57 7.73
N ASP A 45 -30.79 8.14 6.51
CA ASP A 45 -31.75 7.06 6.22
C ASP A 45 -31.09 5.70 5.88
N ALA A 46 -29.75 5.65 5.81
CA ALA A 46 -29.03 4.42 5.54
C ALA A 46 -29.23 3.37 6.66
N ALA A 47 -29.48 2.11 6.28
CA ALA A 47 -29.62 0.99 7.24
C ALA A 47 -28.31 0.71 7.97
N GLU A 48 -27.18 0.86 7.29
CA GLU A 48 -25.81 0.76 7.85
C GLU A 48 -24.99 1.93 7.34
N LEU A 49 -24.06 2.39 8.17
CA LEU A 49 -23.10 3.43 7.80
C LEU A 49 -21.70 3.00 8.25
N TRP A 50 -20.81 2.87 7.26
CA TRP A 50 -19.44 2.44 7.50
C TRP A 50 -18.47 3.60 7.38
N LEU A 51 -17.65 3.81 8.41
CA LEU A 51 -16.51 4.70 8.43
C LEU A 51 -15.25 3.89 8.13
N ALA A 52 -14.46 4.33 7.14
CA ALA A 52 -13.18 3.73 6.81
C ALA A 52 -12.04 4.54 7.42
N LEU A 53 -11.23 3.91 8.27
CA LEU A 53 -9.96 4.44 8.75
C LEU A 53 -8.85 3.89 7.86
N HIS A 54 -8.34 4.72 6.96
CA HIS A 54 -7.26 4.36 6.03
C HIS A 54 -5.92 4.90 6.53
N LEU A 55 -4.90 4.04 6.60
CA LEU A 55 -3.57 4.32 7.12
C LEU A 55 -2.49 4.19 6.02
N PRO A 56 -2.42 5.13 5.08
CA PRO A 56 -1.51 5.03 3.92
C PRO A 56 -0.02 4.99 4.29
N ALA A 57 0.33 5.45 5.49
CA ALA A 57 1.69 5.45 6.01
C ALA A 57 1.98 4.28 6.96
N LEU A 58 1.08 3.29 7.09
CA LEU A 58 1.19 2.21 8.08
C LEU A 58 2.52 1.47 7.99
N CYS A 59 2.99 1.16 6.79
CA CYS A 59 4.28 0.47 6.60
C CYS A 59 5.48 1.31 7.09
N LEU A 60 5.43 2.64 6.94
CA LEU A 60 6.44 3.55 7.48
C LEU A 60 6.37 3.62 9.01
N GLU A 61 5.17 3.77 9.54
CA GLU A 61 4.95 3.85 10.99
C GLU A 61 5.34 2.54 11.69
N ALA A 62 5.06 1.39 11.05
CA ALA A 62 5.37 0.08 11.61
C ALA A 62 6.86 -0.17 11.82
N VAL A 63 7.72 0.42 10.99
CA VAL A 63 9.18 0.24 11.08
C VAL A 63 9.89 1.34 11.85
N ARG A 64 9.20 2.46 12.11
CA ARG A 64 9.75 3.56 12.93
C ARG A 64 9.84 3.14 14.40
N PRO A 65 10.94 3.44 15.08
CA PRO A 65 10.98 3.32 16.53
C PRO A 65 9.89 4.19 17.17
N LEU A 66 9.27 3.69 18.23
CA LEU A 66 8.36 4.52 19.03
C LEU A 66 9.17 5.68 19.61
N GLN A 67 8.85 6.88 19.20
CA GLN A 67 9.52 8.07 19.73
C GLN A 67 9.10 8.30 21.17
N GLN A 68 10.08 8.47 22.04
CA GLN A 68 9.82 8.95 23.39
C GLN A 68 9.48 10.45 23.31
N PRO A 69 8.50 10.96 24.09
CA PRO A 69 8.07 12.37 24.03
C PRO A 69 9.21 13.40 24.23
N ALA A 70 10.31 12.98 24.86
CA ALA A 70 11.47 13.84 25.10
C ALA A 70 12.37 14.08 23.86
N GLN A 71 12.16 13.38 22.75
CA GLN A 71 13.01 13.47 21.55
C GLN A 71 12.41 14.32 20.42
N VAL A 72 11.28 14.97 20.65
CA VAL A 72 10.56 15.78 19.63
C VAL A 72 11.33 17.02 19.16
N ALA A 73 12.41 17.42 19.83
CA ALA A 73 13.17 18.66 19.51
C ALA A 73 14.24 18.49 18.43
N ALA A 74 14.62 17.28 18.04
CA ALA A 74 15.58 17.04 16.96
C ALA A 74 14.84 16.88 15.62
N ALA A 75 15.39 17.47 14.54
CA ALA A 75 14.85 17.27 13.20
C ALA A 75 14.77 15.74 12.90
N GLU A 76 13.56 15.26 12.61
CA GLU A 76 13.36 13.84 12.30
C GLU A 76 14.18 13.45 11.06
N PRO A 77 14.96 12.36 11.13
CA PRO A 77 15.68 11.87 9.97
C PRO A 77 14.69 11.42 8.88
N PRO A 78 15.07 11.48 7.60
CA PRO A 78 14.27 10.94 6.52
C PRO A 78 14.14 9.42 6.61
N TRP A 79 12.93 8.88 6.38
CA TRP A 79 12.63 7.46 6.49
C TRP A 79 12.15 6.85 5.17
N ALA A 80 12.55 5.60 4.94
CA ALA A 80 12.08 4.79 3.84
C ALA A 80 11.85 3.33 4.25
N VAL A 81 10.95 2.67 3.56
CA VAL A 81 10.66 1.24 3.70
C VAL A 81 11.13 0.50 2.45
N LEU A 82 11.85 -0.60 2.67
CA LEU A 82 12.36 -1.49 1.63
C LEU A 82 11.40 -2.67 1.41
N ASP A 83 11.33 -3.13 0.16
CA ASP A 83 10.66 -4.39 -0.18
C ASP A 83 11.38 -5.58 0.48
N ALA A 84 10.63 -6.46 1.13
CA ALA A 84 11.15 -7.65 1.80
C ALA A 84 11.49 -8.80 0.83
N GLY A 85 10.97 -8.79 -0.40
CA GLY A 85 10.91 -9.97 -1.28
C GLY A 85 11.75 -9.91 -2.55
N SER A 86 12.25 -8.76 -2.96
CA SER A 86 13.02 -8.63 -4.18
C SER A 86 14.52 -8.60 -3.88
N GLY A 87 15.31 -9.43 -4.57
CA GLY A 87 16.78 -9.40 -4.48
C GLY A 87 17.40 -8.03 -4.85
N ARG A 88 16.58 -7.08 -5.30
CA ARG A 88 16.93 -5.66 -5.48
C ARG A 88 16.21 -4.87 -4.39
N GLN A 89 16.97 -4.31 -3.46
CA GLN A 89 16.45 -3.44 -2.42
C GLN A 89 15.86 -2.15 -3.03
N ARG A 90 14.54 -2.15 -3.23
CA ARG A 90 13.78 -1.00 -3.70
C ARG A 90 12.96 -0.39 -2.58
N LEU A 91 12.85 0.93 -2.60
CA LEU A 91 11.97 1.66 -1.70
C LEU A 91 10.52 1.47 -2.12
N ILE A 92 9.67 1.00 -1.21
CA ILE A 92 8.21 0.88 -1.43
C ILE A 92 7.45 2.04 -0.84
N ALA A 93 7.99 2.68 0.19
CA ALA A 93 7.41 3.88 0.79
C ALA A 93 8.52 4.80 1.31
N VAL A 94 8.24 6.09 1.29
CA VAL A 94 9.13 7.16 1.77
C VAL A 94 8.31 8.21 2.51
N ASP A 95 8.86 8.78 3.58
CA ASP A 95 8.18 9.83 4.34
C ASP A 95 8.28 11.21 3.66
N ALA A 96 7.60 12.20 4.23
CA ALA A 96 7.61 13.57 3.72
C ALA A 96 9.01 14.20 3.77
N THR A 97 9.83 13.84 4.75
CA THR A 97 11.20 14.35 4.89
C THR A 97 12.10 13.80 3.79
N ALA A 98 12.03 12.49 3.50
CA ALA A 98 12.78 11.89 2.41
C ALA A 98 12.37 12.46 1.03
N ARG A 99 11.06 12.70 0.81
CA ARG A 99 10.56 13.36 -0.43
C ARG A 99 11.13 14.75 -0.62
N ARG A 100 11.28 15.55 0.45
CA ARG A 100 11.94 16.88 0.36
C ARG A 100 13.38 16.79 -0.09
N HIS A 101 14.05 15.66 0.14
CA HIS A 101 15.39 15.37 -0.36
C HIS A 101 15.37 14.63 -1.71
N SER A 102 14.27 14.69 -2.47
CA SER A 102 14.12 14.05 -3.78
C SER A 102 14.27 12.52 -3.76
N VAL A 103 14.00 11.88 -2.62
CA VAL A 103 13.92 10.42 -2.52
C VAL A 103 12.48 10.00 -2.78
N GLU A 104 12.29 9.04 -3.71
CA GLU A 104 10.98 8.57 -4.14
C GLU A 104 10.83 7.06 -4.00
N ALA A 105 9.59 6.60 -3.85
CA ALA A 105 9.28 5.17 -3.91
C ALA A 105 9.65 4.60 -5.30
N GLY A 106 10.10 3.36 -5.35
CA GLY A 106 10.61 2.73 -6.56
C GLY A 106 12.12 2.88 -6.79
N MET A 107 12.77 3.84 -6.16
CA MET A 107 14.23 4.00 -6.23
C MET A 107 14.96 2.79 -5.61
N SER A 108 16.18 2.51 -6.11
CA SER A 108 17.08 1.60 -5.42
C SER A 108 17.61 2.23 -4.12
N LEU A 109 17.89 1.40 -3.11
CA LEU A 109 18.49 1.89 -1.87
C LEU A 109 19.81 2.64 -2.12
N SER A 110 20.66 2.14 -3.02
CA SER A 110 21.94 2.78 -3.36
C SER A 110 21.76 4.17 -3.97
N SER A 111 20.79 4.32 -4.89
CA SER A 111 20.48 5.62 -5.49
C SER A 111 19.92 6.60 -4.45
N ALA A 112 19.04 6.14 -3.59
CA ALA A 112 18.45 6.95 -2.54
C ALA A 112 19.50 7.44 -1.51
N LEU A 113 20.43 6.57 -1.09
CA LEU A 113 21.52 6.93 -0.19
C LEU A 113 22.53 7.89 -0.83
N ALA A 114 22.75 7.80 -2.14
CA ALA A 114 23.60 8.75 -2.86
C ALA A 114 23.00 10.18 -2.85
N ILE A 115 21.66 10.29 -2.91
CA ILE A 115 20.93 11.57 -2.85
C ILE A 115 20.79 12.07 -1.40
N CYS A 116 20.47 11.16 -0.48
CA CYS A 116 20.21 11.45 0.92
C CYS A 116 20.98 10.50 1.85
N PRO A 117 22.25 10.82 2.18
CA PRO A 117 23.09 9.93 3.01
C PRO A 117 22.54 9.70 4.43
N SER A 118 21.69 10.60 4.94
CA SER A 118 21.05 10.50 6.26
C SER A 118 19.79 9.64 6.26
N LEU A 119 19.39 9.08 5.11
CA LEU A 119 18.19 8.27 4.97
C LEU A 119 18.24 7.04 5.87
N GLN A 120 17.21 6.88 6.70
CA GLN A 120 16.98 5.69 7.50
C GLN A 120 16.10 4.73 6.69
N ALA A 121 16.66 3.58 6.29
CA ALA A 121 15.92 2.58 5.54
C ALA A 121 15.73 1.30 6.36
N ARG A 122 14.52 0.75 6.38
CA ARG A 122 14.16 -0.49 7.06
C ARG A 122 13.38 -1.40 6.11
N VAL A 123 13.59 -2.69 6.27
CA VAL A 123 12.79 -3.69 5.55
C VAL A 123 11.36 -3.68 6.08
N ARG A 124 10.38 -3.81 5.19
CA ARG A 124 8.96 -3.90 5.53
C ARG A 124 8.70 -5.02 6.55
N ASP A 125 7.88 -4.73 7.55
CA ASP A 125 7.45 -5.70 8.56
C ASP A 125 5.91 -5.86 8.55
N PRO A 126 5.36 -6.75 7.71
CA PRO A 126 3.91 -6.97 7.63
C PRO A 126 3.29 -7.48 8.94
N ARG A 127 4.10 -8.13 9.79
CA ARG A 127 3.63 -8.57 11.11
C ARG A 127 3.38 -7.38 12.03
N CYS A 128 4.30 -6.44 12.04
CA CYS A 128 4.16 -5.21 12.82
C CYS A 128 3.00 -4.35 12.29
N GLU A 129 2.84 -4.24 10.97
CA GLU A 129 1.70 -3.57 10.34
C GLU A 129 0.37 -4.16 10.82
N ARG A 130 0.24 -5.50 10.77
CA ARG A 130 -0.96 -6.19 11.23
C ARG A 130 -1.23 -5.95 12.72
N LEU A 131 -0.22 -5.99 13.57
CA LEU A 131 -0.38 -5.72 15.02
C LEU A 131 -0.90 -4.30 15.26
N ARG A 132 -0.45 -3.31 14.50
CA ARG A 132 -0.95 -1.93 14.59
C ARG A 132 -2.40 -1.81 14.13
N LEU A 133 -2.79 -2.50 13.04
CA LEU A 133 -4.19 -2.57 12.62
C LEU A 133 -5.09 -3.18 13.68
N VAL A 134 -4.64 -4.28 14.31
CA VAL A 134 -5.38 -4.92 15.41
C VAL A 134 -5.54 -3.95 16.58
N ALA A 135 -4.46 -3.29 16.99
CA ALA A 135 -4.53 -2.31 18.09
C ALA A 135 -5.48 -1.14 17.79
N LEU A 136 -5.50 -0.66 16.51
CA LEU A 136 -6.46 0.36 16.10
C LEU A 136 -7.90 -0.18 16.15
N ALA A 137 -8.14 -1.39 15.68
CA ALA A 137 -9.45 -2.00 15.71
C ALA A 137 -9.94 -2.20 17.18
N GLU A 138 -9.06 -2.63 18.07
CA GLU A 138 -9.37 -2.74 19.51
C GLU A 138 -9.72 -1.38 20.12
N ALA A 139 -8.96 -0.33 19.82
CA ALA A 139 -9.27 1.04 20.24
C ALA A 139 -10.63 1.51 19.69
N SER A 140 -10.96 1.13 18.46
CA SER A 140 -12.20 1.48 17.78
C SER A 140 -13.45 0.82 18.39
N LEU A 141 -13.29 -0.25 19.18
CA LEU A 141 -14.39 -0.87 19.93
C LEU A 141 -15.03 0.09 20.97
N GLY A 142 -14.33 1.15 21.36
CA GLY A 142 -14.90 2.23 22.17
C GLY A 142 -15.92 3.08 21.42
N VAL A 143 -15.92 3.03 20.08
CA VAL A 143 -16.87 3.77 19.23
C VAL A 143 -18.03 2.88 18.80
N THR A 144 -17.74 1.65 18.38
CA THR A 144 -18.75 0.70 17.92
C THR A 144 -18.30 -0.75 18.16
N PRO A 145 -19.21 -1.68 18.44
CA PRO A 145 -18.87 -3.10 18.52
C PRO A 145 -18.67 -3.77 17.17
N ARG A 146 -19.00 -3.10 16.05
CA ARG A 146 -18.91 -3.65 14.69
C ARG A 146 -17.71 -3.06 13.97
N VAL A 147 -16.56 -3.73 14.11
CA VAL A 147 -15.28 -3.35 13.53
C VAL A 147 -14.79 -4.46 12.63
N SER A 148 -14.34 -4.14 11.41
CA SER A 148 -13.71 -5.06 10.46
C SER A 148 -12.29 -4.62 10.15
N LEU A 149 -11.37 -5.58 10.10
CA LEU A 149 -10.00 -5.37 9.61
C LEU A 149 -9.98 -5.53 8.11
N GLU A 150 -9.48 -4.52 7.40
CA GLU A 150 -9.30 -4.52 5.95
C GLU A 150 -7.82 -4.37 5.59
N PRO A 151 -7.05 -5.48 5.65
CA PRO A 151 -5.64 -5.43 5.27
C PRO A 151 -5.47 -4.99 3.81
N PRO A 152 -4.38 -4.28 3.48
CA PRO A 152 -3.18 -4.12 4.31
C PRO A 152 -3.21 -2.95 5.30
N ASP A 153 -4.07 -1.95 5.15
CA ASP A 153 -3.90 -0.64 5.76
C ASP A 153 -5.21 0.07 6.14
N ALA A 154 -6.31 -0.67 6.30
CA ALA A 154 -7.59 -0.07 6.68
C ALA A 154 -8.33 -0.84 7.78
N VAL A 155 -9.18 -0.10 8.50
CA VAL A 155 -10.15 -0.61 9.47
C VAL A 155 -11.50 0.01 9.15
N LEU A 156 -12.57 -0.78 9.11
CA LEU A 156 -13.94 -0.33 8.91
C LEU A 156 -14.73 -0.38 10.22
N LEU A 157 -15.48 0.66 10.46
CA LEU A 157 -16.36 0.81 11.63
C LEU A 157 -17.80 1.01 11.17
N GLU A 158 -18.73 0.19 11.62
CA GLU A 158 -20.15 0.46 11.44
C GLU A 158 -20.61 1.45 12.50
N VAL A 159 -20.92 2.69 12.11
CA VAL A 159 -21.12 3.80 13.04
C VAL A 159 -22.58 4.28 13.15
N ARG A 160 -23.53 3.71 12.42
CA ARG A 160 -24.91 4.14 12.40
C ARG A 160 -25.52 4.22 13.81
N GLY A 161 -25.31 3.16 14.59
CA GLY A 161 -25.82 3.10 15.97
C GLY A 161 -25.16 4.09 16.92
N SER A 162 -23.94 4.51 16.62
CA SER A 162 -23.12 5.37 17.47
C SER A 162 -23.32 6.86 17.19
N LEU A 163 -23.89 7.25 16.05
CA LEU A 163 -24.03 8.65 15.64
C LEU A 163 -24.76 9.52 16.68
N LYS A 164 -25.82 8.98 17.31
CA LYS A 164 -26.56 9.72 18.34
C LYS A 164 -25.72 10.00 19.58
N LEU A 165 -24.82 9.07 19.93
CA LEU A 165 -23.94 9.20 21.08
C LEU A 165 -22.86 10.26 20.86
N PHE A 166 -22.32 10.32 19.63
CA PHE A 166 -21.22 11.22 19.27
C PHE A 166 -21.67 12.57 18.68
N GLY A 167 -22.99 12.79 18.49
CA GLY A 167 -23.50 14.07 17.99
C GLY A 167 -23.52 14.22 16.45
N GLY A 168 -23.38 13.10 15.73
CA GLY A 168 -23.45 13.07 14.27
C GLY A 168 -22.12 12.63 13.61
N VAL A 169 -22.12 12.60 12.27
CA VAL A 169 -20.95 12.16 11.50
C VAL A 169 -19.78 13.13 11.64
N ASP A 170 -20.05 14.44 11.57
CA ASP A 170 -19.00 15.46 11.64
C ASP A 170 -18.27 15.41 12.97
N ALA A 171 -19.01 15.34 14.08
CA ALA A 171 -18.43 15.24 15.43
C ALA A 171 -17.71 13.91 15.69
N LEU A 172 -18.04 12.85 14.95
CA LEU A 172 -17.32 11.56 15.03
C LEU A 172 -15.99 11.60 14.27
N CYS A 173 -15.87 12.46 13.26
CA CYS A 173 -14.67 12.57 12.41
C CYS A 173 -13.68 13.66 12.89
N GLU A 174 -14.02 14.46 13.89
CA GLU A 174 -13.15 15.45 14.55
C GLU A 174 -12.29 14.81 15.65
#